data_b3cc2b4f832a9fccd0d728763072aa26
#
_entry.id   b3cc2b4f832a9fccd0d728763072aa26
#
_cell.length_a   1.000
_cell.length_b   1.000
_cell.length_c   1.000
_cell.angle_alpha   90.00
_cell.angle_beta   90.00
_cell.angle_gamma   90.00
#
_symmetry.space_group_name_H-M   'P 1'
#
loop_
_entity.id
_entity.type
_entity.pdbx_description
1 polymer ?
#
loop_
_entity_poly.entity_id
_entity_poly.type
_entity_poly.pdbx_seq_one_letter_code
_entity_poly.pdbx_strand_id
1 'polypeptide(L)'
;HHAITIGNPITNLPVVDSEKCIGCGLCVAQCPGQACFLVDMSKEEYDTVTLPYEYYPLPEKNQEVYGLGRDGKYLVKAEVLRVVLTKKNDRTAVIEVKVPKGYGMKVRNISVDGKRIASEENNPSVEKEVIDAIDNNEMYVCRCEEITKAEVIEAVRAGATSVNEVKRLLRAGMGLCQGRNCAKTIERIIAAE
;
A
#
# COMPACT_ATOMS: atom_id res chain seq x y z
N HIS A 1 21.44 -10.75 -13.95
CA HIS A 1 21.26 -12.17 -14.31
C HIS A 1 20.25 -12.38 -15.46
N HIS A 2 19.43 -11.35 -15.75
CA HIS A 2 18.38 -11.42 -16.79
C HIS A 2 17.48 -12.67 -16.67
N ALA A 3 17.21 -13.06 -15.41
CA ALA A 3 16.35 -14.21 -15.12
C ALA A 3 14.85 -13.88 -15.21
N ILE A 4 14.48 -12.61 -15.25
CA ILE A 4 13.08 -12.18 -15.40
C ILE A 4 12.94 -11.49 -16.74
N THR A 5 11.99 -11.95 -17.53
CA THR A 5 11.64 -11.38 -18.83
C THR A 5 10.16 -11.01 -18.88
N ILE A 6 9.85 -9.92 -19.51
CA ILE A 6 8.49 -9.51 -19.83
C ILE A 6 8.37 -9.56 -21.36
N GLY A 7 7.39 -10.29 -21.84
CA GLY A 7 7.15 -10.41 -23.28
C GLY A 7 6.61 -9.11 -23.90
N ASN A 8 6.42 -9.13 -25.19
CA ASN A 8 5.74 -8.06 -25.91
C ASN A 8 4.25 -8.44 -26.13
N PRO A 9 3.28 -7.61 -25.69
CA PRO A 9 3.43 -6.28 -25.08
C PRO A 9 3.90 -6.31 -23.61
N ILE A 10 4.37 -5.18 -23.09
CA ILE A 10 4.84 -5.01 -21.71
C ILE A 10 3.77 -5.31 -20.64
N THR A 11 2.52 -5.44 -21.04
CA THR A 11 1.40 -5.86 -20.19
C THR A 11 1.37 -7.36 -19.92
N ASN A 12 2.23 -8.15 -20.58
CA ASN A 12 2.34 -9.57 -20.30
C ASN A 12 2.88 -9.82 -18.89
N LEU A 13 2.53 -10.99 -18.35
CA LEU A 13 3.05 -11.42 -17.07
C LEU A 13 4.56 -11.67 -17.17
N PRO A 14 5.33 -11.28 -16.14
CA PRO A 14 6.74 -11.60 -16.07
C PRO A 14 6.96 -13.11 -15.94
N VAL A 15 7.92 -13.62 -16.67
CA VAL A 15 8.34 -15.03 -16.62
C VAL A 15 9.71 -15.11 -15.98
N VAL A 16 9.83 -16.00 -15.00
CA VAL A 16 11.10 -16.26 -14.31
C VAL A 16 11.77 -17.51 -14.89
N ASP A 17 12.99 -17.35 -15.38
CA ASP A 17 13.86 -18.42 -15.78
C ASP A 17 14.56 -18.99 -14.53
N SER A 18 14.15 -20.18 -14.09
CA SER A 18 14.65 -20.83 -12.89
C SER A 18 16.12 -21.25 -12.98
N GLU A 19 16.65 -21.48 -14.19
CA GLU A 19 18.05 -21.85 -14.38
C GLU A 19 18.99 -20.65 -14.22
N LYS A 20 18.50 -19.45 -14.54
CA LYS A 20 19.24 -18.17 -14.40
C LYS A 20 19.00 -17.49 -13.05
N CYS A 21 17.91 -17.81 -12.38
CA CYS A 21 17.56 -17.18 -11.11
C CYS A 21 18.41 -17.74 -9.97
N ILE A 22 19.23 -16.89 -9.37
CA ILE A 22 20.09 -17.27 -8.22
C ILE A 22 19.51 -16.80 -6.87
N GLY A 23 18.28 -16.33 -6.81
CA GLY A 23 17.65 -15.85 -5.57
C GLY A 23 18.29 -14.60 -4.96
N CYS A 24 18.93 -13.74 -5.73
CA CYS A 24 19.70 -12.60 -5.21
C CYS A 24 18.85 -11.46 -4.61
N GLY A 25 17.54 -11.46 -4.78
CA GLY A 25 16.64 -10.44 -4.24
C GLY A 25 16.62 -9.09 -4.96
N LEU A 26 17.41 -8.89 -6.03
CA LEU A 26 17.42 -7.64 -6.78
C LEU A 26 16.06 -7.26 -7.36
N CYS A 27 15.30 -8.25 -7.83
CA CYS A 27 13.94 -8.03 -8.31
C CYS A 27 12.99 -7.54 -7.21
N VAL A 28 13.20 -7.97 -5.96
CA VAL A 28 12.43 -7.50 -4.80
C VAL A 28 12.74 -6.05 -4.51
N ALA A 29 14.03 -5.69 -4.49
CA ALA A 29 14.48 -4.33 -4.20
C ALA A 29 14.10 -3.31 -5.29
N GLN A 30 14.12 -3.74 -6.56
CA GLN A 30 13.94 -2.85 -7.71
C GLN A 30 12.49 -2.78 -8.23
N CYS A 31 11.58 -3.54 -7.66
CA CYS A 31 10.18 -3.52 -8.08
C CYS A 31 9.48 -2.25 -7.58
N PRO A 32 9.13 -1.28 -8.43
CA PRO A 32 8.51 -0.04 -7.99
C PRO A 32 7.11 -0.23 -7.40
N GLY A 33 6.45 -1.34 -7.74
CA GLY A 33 5.15 -1.72 -7.19
C GLY A 33 5.24 -2.57 -5.92
N GLN A 34 6.46 -2.88 -5.43
CA GLN A 34 6.69 -3.77 -4.26
C GLN A 34 5.95 -5.11 -4.38
N ALA A 35 5.82 -5.62 -5.59
CA ALA A 35 5.04 -6.81 -5.91
C ALA A 35 5.87 -8.08 -6.05
N CYS A 36 7.20 -7.98 -5.95
CA CYS A 36 8.11 -9.11 -6.03
C CYS A 36 8.51 -9.60 -4.63
N PHE A 37 8.45 -10.91 -4.44
CA PHE A 37 8.84 -11.59 -3.21
C PHE A 37 9.67 -12.82 -3.57
N LEU A 38 10.63 -13.19 -2.70
CA LEU A 38 11.22 -14.52 -2.74
C LEU A 38 10.63 -15.34 -1.61
N VAL A 39 10.16 -16.53 -1.94
CA VAL A 39 9.60 -17.46 -0.96
C VAL A 39 10.35 -18.77 -1.06
N ASP A 40 10.96 -19.19 0.02
CA ASP A 40 11.60 -20.50 0.14
C ASP A 40 10.78 -21.39 1.08
N MET A 41 10.24 -22.46 0.52
CA MET A 41 9.43 -23.46 1.22
C MET A 41 10.15 -24.82 1.32
N SER A 42 11.44 -24.85 1.05
CA SER A 42 12.23 -26.10 1.03
C SER A 42 12.47 -26.67 2.44
N LYS A 43 12.41 -25.85 3.47
CA LYS A 43 12.57 -26.30 4.87
C LYS A 43 11.31 -27.01 5.35
N GLU A 44 11.49 -28.03 6.18
CA GLU A 44 10.35 -28.78 6.72
C GLU A 44 9.60 -28.02 7.83
N GLU A 45 10.33 -27.29 8.68
CA GLU A 45 9.79 -26.67 9.89
C GLU A 45 9.22 -25.26 9.67
N TYR A 46 9.72 -24.55 8.68
CA TYR A 46 9.37 -23.14 8.44
C TYR A 46 9.51 -22.76 6.97
N ASP A 47 8.89 -21.66 6.61
CA ASP A 47 9.10 -20.99 5.33
C ASP A 47 9.91 -19.71 5.54
N THR A 48 10.63 -19.24 4.51
CA THR A 48 11.19 -17.89 4.53
C THR A 48 10.55 -17.02 3.46
N VAL A 49 10.38 -15.76 3.78
CA VAL A 49 9.84 -14.74 2.85
C VAL A 49 10.80 -13.57 2.82
N THR A 50 11.32 -13.26 1.63
CA THR A 50 12.08 -12.04 1.40
C THR A 50 11.15 -11.02 0.75
N LEU A 51 11.00 -9.86 1.37
CA LEU A 51 10.05 -8.83 1.01
C LEU A 51 10.68 -7.43 0.98
N PRO A 52 10.16 -6.49 0.17
CA PRO A 52 10.57 -5.09 0.19
C PRO A 52 9.97 -4.38 1.39
N TYR A 53 10.70 -3.42 1.97
CA TYR A 53 10.26 -2.70 3.15
C TYR A 53 10.73 -1.24 3.12
N GLU A 54 9.82 -0.31 3.15
CA GLU A 54 10.07 1.13 3.05
C GLU A 54 9.54 1.93 4.24
N TYR A 55 9.24 1.24 5.34
CA TYR A 55 8.71 1.88 6.53
C TYR A 55 9.75 2.02 7.63
N TYR A 56 9.44 2.84 8.63
CA TYR A 56 10.21 2.99 9.86
C TYR A 56 9.35 2.62 11.07
N PRO A 57 9.99 2.09 12.13
CA PRO A 57 11.40 1.73 12.24
C PRO A 57 11.77 0.52 11.39
N LEU A 58 13.04 0.44 10.95
CA LEU A 58 13.56 -0.79 10.35
C LEU A 58 13.69 -1.85 11.43
N PRO A 59 13.31 -3.11 11.16
CA PRO A 59 13.53 -4.18 12.12
C PRO A 59 15.00 -4.54 12.25
N GLU A 60 15.36 -5.10 13.39
CA GLU A 60 16.67 -5.66 13.65
C GLU A 60 16.71 -7.16 13.34
N LYS A 61 17.92 -7.69 13.11
CA LYS A 61 18.10 -9.14 12.96
C LYS A 61 17.70 -9.86 14.24
N ASN A 62 17.03 -11.00 14.11
CA ASN A 62 16.45 -11.82 15.17
C ASN A 62 15.30 -11.14 15.94
N GLN A 63 14.81 -10.01 15.49
CA GLN A 63 13.64 -9.38 16.07
C GLN A 63 12.36 -10.13 15.69
N GLU A 64 11.47 -10.31 16.65
CA GLU A 64 10.10 -10.79 16.40
C GLU A 64 9.25 -9.63 15.85
N VAL A 65 8.52 -9.92 14.77
CA VAL A 65 7.66 -8.95 14.08
C VAL A 65 6.32 -9.61 13.74
N TYR A 66 5.35 -8.78 13.39
CA TYR A 66 4.02 -9.24 12.98
C TYR A 66 3.97 -9.44 11.47
N GLY A 67 3.80 -10.67 11.02
CA GLY A 67 3.58 -11.01 9.60
C GLY A 67 2.16 -10.67 9.18
N LEU A 68 2.04 -9.90 8.10
CA LEU A 68 0.77 -9.38 7.60
C LEU A 68 0.42 -9.97 6.24
N GLY A 69 -0.88 -10.14 5.99
CA GLY A 69 -1.42 -10.51 4.70
C GLY A 69 -1.41 -9.35 3.70
N ARG A 70 -1.92 -9.62 2.50
CA ARG A 70 -2.08 -8.60 1.45
C ARG A 70 -3.07 -7.50 1.85
N ASP A 71 -4.02 -7.83 2.69
CA ASP A 71 -5.04 -6.91 3.26
C ASP A 71 -4.53 -6.13 4.48
N GLY A 72 -3.27 -6.32 4.87
CA GLY A 72 -2.68 -5.70 6.05
C GLY A 72 -3.07 -6.34 7.38
N LYS A 73 -3.91 -7.38 7.38
CA LYS A 73 -4.30 -8.08 8.61
C LYS A 73 -3.17 -8.93 9.15
N TYR A 74 -3.13 -9.05 10.47
CA TYR A 74 -2.21 -9.95 11.15
C TYR A 74 -2.49 -11.40 10.77
N LEU A 75 -1.44 -12.14 10.43
CA LEU A 75 -1.52 -13.56 10.14
C LEU A 75 -0.75 -14.40 11.15
N VAL A 76 0.49 -14.01 11.43
CA VAL A 76 1.41 -14.85 12.21
C VAL A 76 2.59 -14.03 12.72
N LYS A 77 3.19 -14.46 13.82
CA LYS A 77 4.50 -13.95 14.26
C LYS A 77 5.59 -14.44 13.30
N ALA A 78 6.52 -13.56 13.01
CA ALA A 78 7.65 -13.82 12.14
C ALA A 78 8.95 -13.37 12.83
N GLU A 79 10.06 -14.02 12.50
CA GLU A 79 11.39 -13.68 12.99
C GLU A 79 12.22 -13.11 11.84
N VAL A 80 12.88 -11.98 12.06
CA VAL A 80 13.73 -11.35 11.06
C VAL A 80 15.07 -12.06 10.98
N LEU A 81 15.36 -12.70 9.85
CA LEU A 81 16.63 -13.39 9.61
C LEU A 81 17.70 -12.44 9.09
N ARG A 82 17.32 -11.52 8.20
CA ARG A 82 18.26 -10.62 7.54
C ARG A 82 17.58 -9.32 7.13
N VAL A 83 18.33 -8.21 7.25
CA VAL A 83 17.95 -6.88 6.76
C VAL A 83 19.07 -6.42 5.83
N VAL A 84 18.75 -6.12 4.58
CA VAL A 84 19.68 -5.65 3.57
C VAL A 84 19.27 -4.27 3.09
N LEU A 85 20.05 -3.26 3.44
CA LEU A 85 19.90 -1.90 2.97
C LEU A 85 21.19 -1.49 2.25
N THR A 86 21.15 -1.36 0.94
CA THR A 86 22.30 -1.00 0.13
C THR A 86 21.98 0.20 -0.76
N LYS A 87 23.01 0.95 -1.18
CA LYS A 87 22.85 2.04 -2.14
C LYS A 87 22.24 1.58 -3.49
N LYS A 88 22.49 0.30 -3.85
CA LYS A 88 21.95 -0.31 -5.08
C LYS A 88 20.43 -0.59 -5.01
N ASN A 89 19.87 -0.63 -3.82
CA ASN A 89 18.45 -0.90 -3.59
C ASN A 89 17.61 0.39 -3.55
N ASP A 90 18.17 1.52 -3.93
CA ASP A 90 17.50 2.83 -3.97
C ASP A 90 16.72 3.14 -2.68
N ARG A 91 17.33 2.85 -1.51
CA ARG A 91 16.79 2.98 -0.16
C ARG A 91 15.67 2.00 0.22
N THR A 92 15.22 1.13 -0.67
CA THR A 92 14.31 0.03 -0.31
C THR A 92 15.08 -1.01 0.50
N ALA A 93 14.71 -1.23 1.74
CA ALA A 93 15.24 -2.34 2.52
C ALA A 93 14.65 -3.66 2.02
N VAL A 94 15.48 -4.68 1.92
CA VAL A 94 15.07 -6.06 1.63
C VAL A 94 15.18 -6.85 2.93
N ILE A 95 14.06 -7.35 3.42
CA ILE A 95 13.97 -8.05 4.69
C ILE A 95 13.62 -9.50 4.43
N GLU A 96 14.38 -10.41 5.01
CA GLU A 96 14.09 -11.84 5.02
C GLU A 96 13.54 -12.23 6.38
N VAL A 97 12.36 -12.81 6.40
CA VAL A 97 11.68 -13.26 7.61
C VAL A 97 11.42 -14.75 7.57
N LYS A 98 11.54 -15.39 8.73
CA LYS A 98 11.13 -16.76 9.01
C LYS A 98 9.70 -16.75 9.50
N VAL A 99 8.86 -17.55 8.89
CA VAL A 99 7.44 -17.73 9.25
C VAL A 99 7.13 -19.20 9.45
N PRO A 100 6.13 -19.56 10.25
CA PRO A 100 5.72 -20.95 10.38
C PRO A 100 5.38 -21.59 9.03
N LYS A 101 5.55 -22.89 8.92
CA LYS A 101 5.27 -23.64 7.70
C LYS A 101 3.85 -23.37 7.18
N GLY A 102 3.71 -23.16 5.88
CA GLY A 102 2.45 -22.85 5.21
C GLY A 102 2.04 -21.39 5.19
N TYR A 103 2.86 -20.49 5.77
CA TYR A 103 2.61 -19.04 5.72
C TYR A 103 3.45 -18.30 4.66
N GLY A 104 4.43 -18.96 4.05
CA GLY A 104 5.31 -18.33 3.06
C GLY A 104 4.57 -17.66 1.90
N MET A 105 3.50 -18.30 1.39
CA MET A 105 2.68 -17.72 0.32
C MET A 105 1.60 -16.73 0.80
N LYS A 106 1.44 -16.55 2.10
CA LYS A 106 0.41 -15.67 2.68
C LYS A 106 0.95 -14.35 3.17
N VAL A 107 2.13 -14.37 3.83
CA VAL A 107 2.76 -13.15 4.35
C VAL A 107 3.26 -12.28 3.18
N ARG A 108 2.87 -11.01 3.18
CA ARG A 108 3.20 -10.03 2.13
C ARG A 108 3.75 -8.72 2.68
N ASN A 109 3.66 -8.50 3.98
CA ASN A 109 4.23 -7.35 4.67
C ASN A 109 4.53 -7.72 6.12
N ILE A 110 5.20 -6.83 6.85
CA ILE A 110 5.46 -6.96 8.27
C ILE A 110 5.16 -5.65 9.00
N SER A 111 4.81 -5.74 10.27
CA SER A 111 4.80 -4.61 11.19
C SER A 111 5.75 -4.87 12.35
N VAL A 112 6.63 -3.92 12.63
CA VAL A 112 7.63 -4.03 13.70
C VAL A 112 6.99 -3.83 15.08
N ASP A 113 6.10 -2.85 15.19
CA ASP A 113 5.47 -2.40 16.44
C ASP A 113 3.96 -2.71 16.53
N GLY A 114 3.42 -3.41 15.56
CA GLY A 114 1.99 -3.73 15.49
C GLY A 114 1.07 -2.59 15.04
N LYS A 115 1.55 -1.35 14.95
CA LYS A 115 0.71 -0.17 14.63
C LYS A 115 0.13 -0.18 13.21
N ARG A 116 0.70 -0.97 12.29
CA ARG A 116 0.24 -1.09 10.90
C ARG A 116 -0.58 -2.34 10.63
N ILE A 117 -1.00 -3.02 11.67
CA ILE A 117 -1.95 -4.13 11.55
C ILE A 117 -3.32 -3.51 11.25
N ALA A 118 -3.91 -3.89 10.12
CA ALA A 118 -5.29 -3.52 9.84
C ALA A 118 -6.19 -4.19 10.91
N SER A 119 -6.85 -3.37 11.70
CA SER A 119 -7.84 -3.86 12.67
C SER A 119 -9.03 -4.45 11.90
N GLU A 120 -9.70 -5.45 12.49
CA GLU A 120 -10.98 -5.95 11.95
C GLU A 120 -12.07 -4.85 11.94
N GLU A 121 -11.82 -3.77 12.67
CA GLU A 121 -12.64 -2.57 12.74
C GLU A 121 -12.48 -1.62 11.56
N ASN A 122 -11.59 -1.86 10.59
CA ASN A 122 -11.64 -1.26 9.26
C ASN A 122 -12.76 -1.88 8.41
N ASN A 123 -13.87 -2.13 9.05
CA ASN A 123 -15.19 -2.32 8.48
C ASN A 123 -15.67 -0.95 7.92
N PRO A 124 -16.39 -0.89 6.80
CA PRO A 124 -16.92 0.39 6.26
C PRO A 124 -17.75 1.22 7.26
N SER A 125 -18.17 0.66 8.39
CA SER A 125 -18.76 1.40 9.53
C SER A 125 -17.74 2.23 10.32
N VAL A 126 -16.44 1.84 10.39
CA VAL A 126 -15.38 2.61 11.07
C VAL A 126 -14.84 3.70 10.15
N GLU A 127 -14.85 3.49 8.83
CA GLU A 127 -14.60 4.61 7.90
C GLU A 127 -15.60 5.74 8.13
N LYS A 128 -16.81 5.44 8.55
CA LYS A 128 -17.83 6.45 8.85
C LYS A 128 -17.55 7.18 10.15
N GLU A 129 -17.15 6.47 11.22
CA GLU A 129 -16.80 7.10 12.51
C GLU A 129 -15.46 7.87 12.45
N VAL A 130 -14.46 7.38 11.70
CA VAL A 130 -13.19 8.10 11.49
C VAL A 130 -13.38 9.30 10.55
N ILE A 131 -14.27 9.20 9.56
CA ILE A 131 -14.65 10.34 8.72
C ILE A 131 -15.45 11.37 9.55
N ASP A 132 -16.30 10.91 10.45
CA ASP A 132 -17.09 11.79 11.35
C ASP A 132 -16.22 12.37 12.50
N ALA A 133 -15.17 11.65 12.94
CA ALA A 133 -14.20 12.17 13.93
C ALA A 133 -13.12 13.09 13.33
N ILE A 134 -12.85 12.98 12.02
CA ILE A 134 -12.14 13.98 11.23
C ILE A 134 -13.20 14.94 10.65
N ASP A 135 -14.02 15.52 11.50
CA ASP A 135 -14.83 16.69 11.14
C ASP A 135 -13.93 17.93 11.05
N ASN A 136 -12.94 17.81 10.18
CA ASN A 136 -12.04 18.87 9.86
C ASN A 136 -12.54 19.49 8.56
N ASN A 137 -13.38 20.51 8.67
CA ASN A 137 -13.83 21.33 7.55
C ASN A 137 -12.64 21.91 6.74
N GLU A 138 -11.45 21.88 7.31
CA GLU A 138 -10.18 22.28 6.68
C GLU A 138 -9.52 21.18 5.83
N MET A 139 -10.04 19.94 5.82
CA MET A 139 -9.47 18.88 5.01
C MET A 139 -9.58 19.18 3.51
N TYR A 140 -8.45 19.13 2.81
CA TYR A 140 -8.44 19.30 1.35
C TYR A 140 -9.07 18.10 0.64
N VAL A 141 -10.19 18.32 -0.02
CA VAL A 141 -10.85 17.38 -0.93
C VAL A 141 -10.15 17.37 -2.29
N CYS A 142 -9.81 18.54 -2.81
CA CYS A 142 -9.03 18.67 -4.02
C CYS A 142 -7.66 19.27 -3.72
N ARG A 143 -6.63 18.42 -3.63
CA ARG A 143 -5.25 18.86 -3.33
C ARG A 143 -4.60 19.65 -4.47
N CYS A 144 -5.02 19.45 -5.72
CA CYS A 144 -4.44 20.14 -6.86
C CYS A 144 -4.88 21.60 -6.96
N GLU A 145 -6.07 21.91 -6.45
CA GLU A 145 -6.67 23.25 -6.47
C GLU A 145 -6.90 23.76 -5.03
N GLU A 146 -6.39 23.03 -4.03
CA GLU A 146 -6.45 23.37 -2.60
C GLU A 146 -7.87 23.62 -2.06
N ILE A 147 -8.86 22.88 -2.60
CA ILE A 147 -10.27 23.02 -2.20
C ILE A 147 -10.55 22.14 -1.00
N THR A 148 -11.09 22.75 0.05
CA THR A 148 -11.44 22.09 1.31
C THR A 148 -12.82 21.42 1.27
N LYS A 149 -13.09 20.56 2.26
CA LYS A 149 -14.41 19.95 2.45
C LYS A 149 -15.49 21.00 2.73
N ALA A 150 -15.14 22.04 3.52
CA ALA A 150 -16.05 23.14 3.83
C ALA A 150 -16.52 23.87 2.59
N GLU A 151 -15.62 24.22 1.68
CA GLU A 151 -15.95 24.92 0.43
C GLU A 151 -16.85 24.05 -0.46
N VAL A 152 -16.63 22.72 -0.51
CA VAL A 152 -17.50 21.80 -1.26
C VAL A 152 -18.90 21.76 -0.64
N ILE A 153 -19.01 21.67 0.69
CA ILE A 153 -20.30 21.68 1.40
C ILE A 153 -21.03 23.01 1.14
N GLU A 154 -20.33 24.14 1.20
CA GLU A 154 -20.92 25.46 0.93
C GLU A 154 -21.46 25.53 -0.51
N ALA A 155 -20.70 25.03 -1.50
CA ALA A 155 -21.16 24.98 -2.88
C ALA A 155 -22.41 24.09 -3.06
N VAL A 156 -22.48 22.97 -2.36
CA VAL A 156 -23.66 22.08 -2.38
C VAL A 156 -24.87 22.78 -1.75
N ARG A 157 -24.72 23.43 -0.61
CA ARG A 157 -25.76 24.23 0.04
C ARG A 157 -26.21 25.44 -0.78
N ALA A 158 -25.30 25.97 -1.62
CA ALA A 158 -25.63 27.01 -2.58
C ALA A 158 -26.36 26.48 -3.83
N GLY A 159 -26.59 25.17 -3.93
CA GLY A 159 -27.40 24.55 -4.97
C GLY A 159 -26.63 23.68 -5.97
N ALA A 160 -25.34 23.38 -5.75
CA ALA A 160 -24.61 22.44 -6.61
C ALA A 160 -25.05 21.00 -6.32
N THR A 161 -25.63 20.33 -7.31
CA THR A 161 -26.16 18.96 -7.19
C THR A 161 -25.33 17.92 -7.92
N SER A 162 -24.27 18.33 -8.57
CA SER A 162 -23.38 17.45 -9.34
C SER A 162 -21.90 17.83 -9.20
N VAL A 163 -21.01 16.86 -9.40
CA VAL A 163 -19.56 17.07 -9.43
C VAL A 163 -19.18 18.15 -10.45
N ASN A 164 -19.87 18.19 -11.59
CA ASN A 164 -19.59 19.19 -12.63
C ASN A 164 -19.97 20.62 -12.20
N GLU A 165 -21.00 20.79 -11.40
CA GLU A 165 -21.37 22.09 -10.85
C GLU A 165 -20.39 22.54 -9.78
N VAL A 166 -20.00 21.67 -8.84
CA VAL A 166 -18.92 21.92 -7.89
C VAL A 166 -17.62 22.27 -8.61
N LYS A 167 -17.29 21.54 -9.68
CA LYS A 167 -16.12 21.82 -10.52
C LYS A 167 -16.16 23.21 -11.14
N ARG A 168 -17.31 23.66 -11.62
CA ARG A 168 -17.47 25.01 -12.21
C ARG A 168 -17.36 26.12 -11.18
N LEU A 169 -17.90 25.89 -9.99
CA LEU A 169 -17.90 26.88 -8.91
C LEU A 169 -16.53 27.02 -8.24
N LEU A 170 -15.90 25.89 -7.93
CA LEU A 170 -14.69 25.85 -7.10
C LEU A 170 -13.41 25.45 -7.85
N ARG A 171 -13.50 25.09 -9.15
CA ARG A 171 -12.41 24.51 -9.94
C ARG A 171 -11.94 23.12 -9.43
N ALA A 172 -12.61 22.52 -8.44
CA ALA A 172 -12.29 21.22 -7.93
C ALA A 172 -12.25 20.16 -9.06
N GLY A 173 -11.14 19.43 -9.18
CA GLY A 173 -10.95 18.46 -10.26
C GLY A 173 -10.47 19.04 -11.60
N MET A 174 -10.11 20.34 -11.67
CA MET A 174 -9.51 20.95 -12.86
C MET A 174 -7.97 20.88 -12.86
N GLY A 175 -7.35 20.52 -11.77
CA GLY A 175 -5.89 20.39 -11.68
C GLY A 175 -5.32 19.19 -12.44
N LEU A 176 -4.03 18.93 -12.29
CA LEU A 176 -3.27 17.93 -13.05
C LEU A 176 -3.87 16.52 -13.02
N CYS A 177 -4.51 16.11 -11.91
CA CYS A 177 -5.14 14.79 -11.79
C CYS A 177 -6.49 14.67 -12.51
N GLN A 178 -7.03 15.76 -13.04
CA GLN A 178 -8.32 15.83 -13.77
C GLN A 178 -9.48 15.15 -13.00
N GLY A 179 -9.53 15.35 -11.69
CA GLY A 179 -10.60 14.82 -10.83
C GLY A 179 -10.47 13.37 -10.39
N ARG A 180 -9.43 12.66 -10.81
CA ARG A 180 -9.26 11.21 -10.47
C ARG A 180 -9.29 10.95 -8.98
N ASN A 181 -8.80 11.87 -8.16
CA ASN A 181 -8.71 11.70 -6.71
C ASN A 181 -9.92 12.28 -5.97
N CYS A 182 -10.42 13.44 -6.39
CA CYS A 182 -11.45 14.18 -5.65
C CYS A 182 -12.89 13.89 -6.08
N ALA A 183 -13.14 13.48 -7.33
CA ALA A 183 -14.50 13.34 -7.86
C ALA A 183 -15.39 12.43 -6.98
N LYS A 184 -14.91 11.26 -6.59
CA LYS A 184 -15.67 10.32 -5.73
C LYS A 184 -15.96 10.88 -4.34
N THR A 185 -15.03 11.68 -3.79
CA THR A 185 -15.22 12.32 -2.48
C THR A 185 -16.26 13.43 -2.59
N ILE A 186 -16.23 14.22 -3.67
CA ILE A 186 -17.26 15.24 -3.95
C ILE A 186 -18.63 14.59 -4.13
N GLU A 187 -18.74 13.48 -4.87
CA GLU A 187 -20.01 12.74 -5.02
C GLU A 187 -20.59 12.30 -3.67
N ARG A 188 -19.73 11.81 -2.75
CA ARG A 188 -20.13 11.41 -1.41
C ARG A 188 -20.62 12.58 -0.56
N ILE A 189 -19.97 13.73 -0.68
CA ILE A 189 -20.40 14.95 0.02
C ILE A 189 -21.76 15.43 -0.51
N ILE A 190 -21.93 15.46 -1.83
CA ILE A 190 -23.22 15.82 -2.46
C ILE A 190 -24.35 14.89 -2.00
N ALA A 191 -24.07 13.59 -1.86
CA ALA A 191 -25.07 12.61 -1.44
C ALA A 191 -25.39 12.66 0.06
N ALA A 192 -24.55 13.32 0.87
CA ALA A 192 -24.69 13.42 2.32
C ALA A 192 -25.37 14.73 2.77
N GLU A 193 -25.39 15.77 1.95
CA GLU A 193 -26.01 17.09 2.18
C GLU A 193 -27.38 17.19 1.51
#